data_1c0879b0ea2a3d1604ec38977af55abd
#
_entry.id   1c0879b0ea2a3d1604ec38977af55abd
#
_cell.length_a   1.000
_cell.length_b   1.000
_cell.length_c   1.000
_cell.angle_alpha   90.00
_cell.angle_beta   90.00
_cell.angle_gamma   90.00
#
_symmetry.space_group_name_H-M   'P 1'
#
loop_
_entity.id
_entity.type
_entity.pdbx_description
1 polymer ?
#
loop_
_entity_poly.entity_id
_entity_poly.type
_entity_poly.pdbx_seq_one_letter_code
_entity_poly.pdbx_strand_id
1 'polypeptide(L)'
;MIEVYKDWVIAVDSRQYITGKRYRDKKGDVSLSNQRYFRTLSQAVADIAERVSKERLQNKNMSLKEAVEVLRSTYKEFGAEVDELCKIESIKTL
;
A
#
# COMPACT_ATOMS: atom_id res chain seq x y z
N MET A 1 -3.44 7.04 11.78
CA MET A 1 -3.00 6.12 10.69
C MET A 1 -4.16 5.78 9.78
N ILE A 2 -3.87 5.63 8.51
CA ILE A 2 -4.84 5.18 7.53
C ILE A 2 -4.67 3.67 7.37
N GLU A 3 -5.70 2.90 7.65
CA GLU A 3 -5.67 1.45 7.47
C GLU A 3 -5.99 1.13 6.02
N VAL A 4 -5.13 0.37 5.35
CA VAL A 4 -5.28 0.04 3.93
C VAL A 4 -5.66 -1.42 3.72
N TYR A 5 -4.86 -2.33 4.25
CA TYR A 5 -5.10 -3.76 4.12
C TYR A 5 -4.37 -4.52 5.24
N LYS A 6 -5.12 -5.20 6.10
CA LYS A 6 -4.56 -5.92 7.26
C LYS A 6 -3.64 -5.00 8.05
N ASP A 7 -2.37 -5.37 8.23
CA ASP A 7 -1.40 -4.55 8.97
C ASP A 7 -0.69 -3.51 8.11
N TRP A 8 -1.00 -3.45 6.81
CA TRP A 8 -0.46 -2.41 5.92
C TRP A 8 -1.21 -1.11 6.16
N VAL A 9 -0.48 -0.09 6.59
CA VAL A 9 -1.04 1.21 6.99
C VAL A 9 -0.21 2.35 6.42
N ILE A 10 -0.80 3.54 6.45
CA ILE A 10 -0.13 4.78 6.04
C ILE A 10 -0.20 5.76 7.21
N ALA A 11 0.97 6.17 7.68
CA ALA A 11 1.10 7.28 8.62
C ALA A 11 1.25 8.58 7.83
N VAL A 12 0.72 9.67 8.38
CA VAL A 12 0.77 10.97 7.72
C VAL A 12 1.42 11.98 8.65
N ASP A 13 2.45 12.66 8.16
CA ASP A 13 3.02 13.81 8.86
C ASP A 13 2.83 15.07 8.00
N SER A 14 3.42 16.20 8.41
CA SER A 14 3.23 17.46 7.71
C SER A 14 3.86 17.52 6.31
N ARG A 15 4.70 16.55 5.96
CA ARG A 15 5.49 16.59 4.71
C ARG A 15 5.23 15.41 3.78
N GLN A 16 4.74 14.28 4.31
CA GLN A 16 4.78 13.05 3.53
C GLN A 16 3.81 12.00 4.05
N TYR A 17 3.61 11.00 3.21
CA TYR A 17 2.87 9.78 3.55
C TYR A 17 3.88 8.65 3.73
N ILE A 18 3.76 7.91 4.83
CA ILE A 18 4.69 6.86 5.19
C ILE A 18 3.97 5.52 5.16
N THR A 19 4.34 4.65 4.24
CA THR A 19 3.80 3.30 4.22
C THR A 19 4.61 2.39 5.11
N GLY A 20 3.96 1.39 5.70
CA GLY A 20 4.64 0.41 6.49
C GLY A 20 3.71 -0.67 6.97
N LYS A 21 4.29 -1.70 7.54
CA LYS A 21 3.54 -2.79 8.15
C LYS A 21 3.52 -2.57 9.67
N ARG A 22 2.34 -2.48 10.22
CA ARG A 22 2.11 -2.22 11.64
C ARG A 22 2.49 -3.44 12.48
N TYR A 23 3.19 -3.21 13.57
CA TYR A 23 3.47 -4.23 14.57
C TYR A 23 3.51 -3.61 15.96
N ARG A 24 3.39 -4.43 16.99
CA ARG A 24 3.58 -3.99 18.36
C ARG A 24 4.99 -4.35 18.82
N ASP A 25 5.69 -3.37 19.39
CA ASP A 25 7.01 -3.59 19.94
C ASP A 25 6.94 -4.25 21.33
N LYS A 26 8.09 -4.46 21.94
CA LYS A 26 8.18 -5.10 23.26
C LYS A 26 7.46 -4.34 24.37
N LYS A 27 7.28 -3.03 24.19
CA LYS A 27 6.57 -2.17 25.14
C LYS A 27 5.07 -2.11 24.88
N GLY A 28 4.59 -2.76 23.82
CA GLY A 28 3.20 -2.73 23.42
C GLY A 28 2.83 -1.54 22.55
N ASP A 29 3.79 -0.68 22.20
CA ASP A 29 3.56 0.47 21.35
C ASP A 29 3.48 0.05 19.87
N VAL A 30 2.62 0.74 19.11
CA VAL A 30 2.50 0.49 17.66
C VAL A 30 3.66 1.14 16.94
N SER A 31 4.32 0.36 16.09
CA SER A 31 5.42 0.81 15.26
C SER A 31 5.25 0.32 13.84
N LEU A 32 6.03 0.86 12.90
CA LEU A 32 5.98 0.47 11.49
C LEU A 32 7.30 -0.13 11.04
N SER A 33 7.23 -1.26 10.35
CA SER A 33 8.38 -1.89 9.70
C SER A 33 8.36 -1.60 8.20
N ASN A 34 9.54 -1.67 7.58
CA ASN A 34 9.70 -1.53 6.13
C ASN A 34 9.09 -0.24 5.59
N GLN A 35 9.41 0.88 6.24
CA GLN A 35 8.85 2.18 5.89
C GLN A 35 9.35 2.68 4.54
N ARG A 36 8.42 3.28 3.78
CA ARG A 36 8.71 4.03 2.55
C ARG A 36 7.94 5.35 2.59
N TYR A 37 8.47 6.36 1.91
CA TYR A 37 8.01 7.74 2.01
C TYR A 37 7.53 8.24 0.65
N PHE A 38 6.35 8.87 0.64
CA PHE A 38 5.72 9.33 -0.60
C PHE A 38 5.14 10.74 -0.42
N ARG A 39 5.08 11.47 -1.52
CA ARG A 39 4.50 12.82 -1.53
C ARG A 39 2.98 12.80 -1.61
N THR A 40 2.41 11.79 -2.23
CA THR A 40 0.97 11.73 -2.46
C THR A 40 0.39 10.45 -1.87
N LEU A 41 -0.88 10.52 -1.50
CA LEU A 41 -1.58 9.36 -0.95
C LEU A 41 -1.77 8.27 -2.02
N SER A 42 -2.01 8.67 -3.28
CA SER A 42 -2.13 7.69 -4.38
C SER A 42 -0.85 6.88 -4.56
N GLN A 43 0.32 7.52 -4.47
CA GLN A 43 1.61 6.83 -4.55
C GLN A 43 1.78 5.85 -3.38
N ALA A 44 1.39 6.26 -2.19
CA ALA A 44 1.48 5.43 -1.00
C ALA A 44 0.58 4.20 -1.11
N VAL A 45 -0.67 4.35 -1.56
CA VAL A 45 -1.60 3.23 -1.75
C VAL A 45 -1.09 2.28 -2.83
N ALA A 46 -0.56 2.82 -3.94
CA ALA A 46 0.03 2.00 -5.00
C ALA A 46 1.22 1.18 -4.50
N ASP A 47 2.06 1.77 -3.63
CA ASP A 47 3.16 1.04 -3.01
C ASP A 47 2.67 -0.14 -2.16
N ILE A 48 1.62 0.07 -1.39
CA ILE A 48 1.04 -1.01 -0.58
C ILE A 48 0.47 -2.11 -1.48
N ALA A 49 -0.22 -1.75 -2.55
CA ALA A 49 -0.74 -2.72 -3.52
C ALA A 49 0.39 -3.59 -4.10
N GLU A 50 1.52 -3.00 -4.43
CA GLU A 50 2.70 -3.74 -4.90
C GLU A 50 3.22 -4.69 -3.84
N ARG A 51 3.35 -4.25 -2.60
CA ARG A 51 3.86 -5.08 -1.51
C ARG A 51 2.91 -6.23 -1.18
N VAL A 52 1.61 -5.98 -1.19
CA VAL A 52 0.61 -7.03 -0.99
C VAL A 52 0.67 -8.06 -2.11
N SER A 53 0.86 -7.60 -3.36
CA SER A 53 1.04 -8.50 -4.49
C SER A 53 2.23 -9.43 -4.29
N LYS A 54 3.36 -8.89 -3.85
CA LYS A 54 4.57 -9.68 -3.59
C LYS A 54 4.35 -10.70 -2.47
N GLU A 55 3.66 -10.33 -1.40
CA GLU A 55 3.32 -11.26 -0.33
C GLU A 55 2.48 -12.43 -0.83
N ARG A 56 1.52 -12.16 -1.71
CA ARG A 56 0.64 -13.18 -2.28
C ARG A 56 1.36 -14.14 -3.22
N LEU A 57 2.46 -13.69 -3.85
CA LEU A 57 3.28 -14.52 -4.74
C LEU A 57 4.40 -15.26 -4.00
N GLN A 58 4.78 -14.77 -2.84
CA GLN A 58 5.94 -15.23 -2.10
C GLN A 58 5.76 -16.66 -1.60
N ASN A 59 6.82 -17.49 -1.77
CA ASN A 59 6.85 -18.87 -1.28
C ASN A 59 5.75 -19.77 -1.86
N LYS A 60 5.27 -19.46 -3.05
CA LYS A 60 4.27 -20.26 -3.74
C LYS A 60 4.78 -20.70 -5.10
N ASN A 61 4.49 -21.94 -5.46
CA ASN A 61 4.74 -22.43 -6.79
C ASN A 61 3.48 -22.25 -7.63
N MET A 62 3.59 -21.50 -8.72
CA MET A 62 2.47 -21.25 -9.61
C MET A 62 2.97 -20.96 -11.02
N SER A 63 2.09 -21.10 -11.99
CA SER A 63 2.40 -20.74 -13.37
C SER A 63 2.48 -19.21 -13.53
N LEU A 64 3.13 -18.76 -14.59
CA LEU A 64 3.15 -17.33 -14.92
C LEU A 64 1.73 -16.79 -15.09
N LYS A 65 0.85 -17.56 -15.72
CA LYS A 65 -0.55 -17.20 -15.91
C LYS A 65 -1.27 -16.96 -14.59
N GLU A 66 -1.06 -17.84 -13.62
CA GLU A 66 -1.63 -17.69 -12.28
C GLU A 66 -1.06 -16.47 -11.57
N ALA A 67 0.25 -16.22 -11.68
CA ALA A 67 0.88 -15.04 -11.10
C ALA A 67 0.31 -13.75 -11.67
N VAL A 68 0.08 -13.69 -12.99
CA VAL A 68 -0.55 -12.54 -13.64
C VAL A 68 -1.95 -12.31 -13.08
N GLU A 69 -2.73 -13.36 -12.86
CA GLU A 69 -4.07 -13.24 -12.28
C GLU A 69 -4.02 -12.71 -10.84
N VAL A 70 -3.05 -13.14 -10.04
CA VAL A 70 -2.87 -12.62 -8.68
C VAL A 70 -2.58 -11.12 -8.72
N LEU A 71 -1.69 -10.67 -9.60
CA LEU A 71 -1.38 -9.26 -9.76
C LEU A 71 -2.60 -8.46 -10.22
N ARG A 72 -3.30 -8.98 -11.22
CA ARG A 72 -4.49 -8.31 -11.77
C ARG A 72 -5.56 -8.13 -10.71
N SER A 73 -5.88 -9.18 -9.95
CA SER A 73 -6.90 -9.10 -8.91
C SER A 73 -6.48 -8.19 -7.75
N THR A 74 -5.20 -8.20 -7.39
CA THR A 74 -4.68 -7.33 -6.33
C THR A 74 -4.80 -5.86 -6.72
N TYR A 75 -4.34 -5.50 -7.91
CA TYR A 75 -4.43 -4.11 -8.36
C TYR A 75 -5.89 -3.67 -8.58
N LYS A 76 -6.77 -4.59 -8.92
CA LYS A 76 -8.19 -4.29 -9.02
C LYS A 76 -8.81 -3.93 -7.66
N GLU A 77 -8.38 -4.60 -6.59
CA GLU A 77 -8.85 -4.29 -5.23
C GLU A 77 -8.53 -2.84 -4.82
N PHE A 78 -7.38 -2.31 -5.25
CA PHE A 78 -6.94 -0.97 -4.88
C PHE A 78 -7.18 0.08 -5.96
N GLY A 79 -7.52 -0.33 -7.17
CA GLY A 79 -7.55 0.54 -8.35
C GLY A 79 -8.56 1.68 -8.26
N ALA A 80 -9.74 1.40 -7.71
CA ALA A 80 -10.79 2.41 -7.61
C ALA A 80 -10.36 3.58 -6.70
N GLU A 81 -9.77 3.28 -5.56
CA GLU A 81 -9.28 4.28 -4.61
C GLU A 81 -8.11 5.07 -5.20
N VAL A 82 -7.17 4.40 -5.86
CA VAL A 82 -6.03 5.07 -6.51
C VAL A 82 -6.49 6.03 -7.59
N ASP A 83 -7.43 5.60 -8.44
CA ASP A 83 -7.97 6.44 -9.51
C ASP A 83 -8.67 7.68 -8.95
N GLU A 84 -9.46 7.53 -7.89
CA GLU A 84 -10.13 8.64 -7.25
C GLU A 84 -9.13 9.60 -6.61
N LEU A 85 -8.12 9.07 -5.92
CA LEU A 85 -7.06 9.89 -5.31
C LEU A 85 -6.29 10.67 -6.37
N CYS A 86 -5.98 10.07 -7.49
CA CYS A 86 -5.31 10.76 -8.60
C CYS A 86 -6.13 11.93 -9.12
N LYS A 87 -7.44 11.79 -9.21
CA LYS A 87 -8.34 12.88 -9.62
C LYS A 87 -8.33 14.01 -8.62
N ILE A 88 -8.44 13.70 -7.32
CA ILE A 88 -8.43 14.69 -6.25
C ILE A 88 -7.10 15.43 -6.22
N GLU A 89 -5.99 14.73 -6.34
CA GLU A 89 -4.65 15.30 -6.31
C GLU A 89 -4.37 16.16 -7.53
N SER A 90 -4.93 15.83 -8.70
CA SER A 90 -4.85 16.65 -9.90
C SER A 90 -5.53 17.98 -9.73
N ILE A 91 -6.67 18.01 -9.02
CA ILE A 91 -7.39 19.26 -8.73
C ILE A 91 -6.53 20.18 -7.87
N LYS A 92 -5.77 19.64 -6.92
CA LYS A 92 -4.90 20.41 -6.04
C LYS A 92 -3.73 21.06 -6.76
N THR A 93 -3.31 20.53 -7.89
CA THR A 93 -2.18 21.07 -8.67
C THR A 93 -2.59 22.13 -9.68
N LEU A 94 -3.88 22.36 -9.85
CA LEU A 94 -4.43 23.44 -10.67
C LEU A 94 -4.51 24.73 -9.83
#